data_79ac68bb9a04a33ccfaa48102db6f7f6
#
_entry.id   79ac68bb9a04a33ccfaa48102db6f7f6
#
_cell.length_a   1.000
_cell.length_b   1.000
_cell.length_c   1.000
_cell.angle_alpha   90.00
_cell.angle_beta   90.00
_cell.angle_gamma   90.00
#
_symmetry.space_group_name_H-M   'P 1'
#
loop_
_entity.id
_entity.type
_entity.pdbx_description
1 polymer ?
#
loop_
_entity_poly.entity_id
_entity_poly.type
_entity_poly.pdbx_seq_one_letter_code
_entity_poly.pdbx_strand_id
1 'polypeptide(L)'
;ELWLPTQAPGLARSAAAAAIGLAEDAVLVHPMLIGGSFGANLETQCAAQAAVLAHSLKRPVQLVWSRSEDLLHDRYRPPAAARMAARLGGNGQILGWLAKIAAPATGQELAGRLLAHDTGFRAAHAVAPFGDGYAVAGAAPFYRIPAYAIDHHPADIGVPTGHWRSGAHSYTTFFTECFLDELAHVAGTEPLSFRIGMLGGDARLARCLSTAASLGGWEGGIAGSGQGIACHSFRGSHIAVLVEAHVGEGQAVSVDRIVAAVDCGRQINPDIVRQQIEGGLLFGMAAATGSATGFKANLAEARGFGDLGLPRLADTPDITVELISSEAEPGGVSELAVPPVAPAIANALQAATGYRLRRLPLTPGTV
;
A
#
# COMPACT_ATOMS: atom_id res chain seq x y z
N GLU A 1 -24.92 18.38 16.15
CA GLU A 1 -25.03 17.15 15.36
C GLU A 1 -24.19 17.27 14.09
N LEU A 2 -23.54 16.18 13.70
CA LEU A 2 -22.70 16.08 12.49
C LEU A 2 -23.14 14.87 11.66
N TRP A 3 -23.33 15.04 10.38
CA TRP A 3 -23.53 13.99 9.39
C TRP A 3 -22.31 13.97 8.46
N LEU A 4 -21.47 12.93 8.53
CA LEU A 4 -20.25 12.89 7.70
C LEU A 4 -19.85 11.44 7.38
N PRO A 5 -19.26 11.22 6.19
CA PRO A 5 -18.59 9.97 5.87
C PRO A 5 -17.27 9.90 6.65
N THR A 6 -17.14 8.93 7.56
CA THR A 6 -15.94 8.75 8.39
C THR A 6 -15.67 7.29 8.71
N GLN A 7 -14.40 6.91 8.74
CA GLN A 7 -13.94 5.60 9.25
C GLN A 7 -13.75 5.62 10.78
N ALA A 8 -13.78 6.80 11.41
CA ALA A 8 -13.48 6.98 12.83
C ALA A 8 -14.48 7.92 13.52
N PRO A 9 -15.78 7.54 13.66
CA PRO A 9 -16.82 8.44 14.19
C PRO A 9 -16.52 8.94 15.60
N GLY A 10 -15.92 8.13 16.47
CA GLY A 10 -15.49 8.56 17.80
C GLY A 10 -14.45 9.67 17.76
N LEU A 11 -13.42 9.53 16.92
CA LEU A 11 -12.39 10.56 16.77
C LEU A 11 -12.93 11.84 16.10
N ALA A 12 -13.86 11.71 15.15
CA ALA A 12 -14.55 12.87 14.55
C ALA A 12 -15.38 13.65 15.59
N ARG A 13 -16.03 12.92 16.52
CA ARG A 13 -16.75 13.52 17.65
C ARG A 13 -15.80 14.30 18.55
N SER A 14 -14.70 13.67 18.98
CA SER A 14 -13.70 14.30 19.85
C SER A 14 -13.11 15.55 19.20
N ALA A 15 -12.74 15.49 17.93
CA ALA A 15 -12.19 16.62 17.20
C ALA A 15 -13.20 17.79 17.07
N ALA A 16 -14.45 17.50 16.75
CA ALA A 16 -15.51 18.49 16.65
C ALA A 16 -15.80 19.16 18.00
N ALA A 17 -15.93 18.37 19.08
CA ALA A 17 -16.17 18.86 20.43
C ALA A 17 -15.05 19.80 20.90
N ALA A 18 -13.79 19.36 20.73
CA ALA A 18 -12.62 20.15 21.09
C ALA A 18 -12.52 21.47 20.30
N ALA A 19 -12.85 21.45 19.00
CA ALA A 19 -12.78 22.63 18.14
C ALA A 19 -13.73 23.77 18.54
N ILE A 20 -14.83 23.42 19.23
CA ILE A 20 -15.83 24.42 19.67
C ILE A 20 -15.98 24.53 21.21
N GLY A 21 -15.09 23.87 21.95
CA GLY A 21 -15.05 23.92 23.41
C GLY A 21 -16.23 23.24 24.12
N LEU A 22 -16.83 22.20 23.51
CA LEU A 22 -17.90 21.40 24.11
C LEU A 22 -17.37 20.08 24.68
N ALA A 23 -18.12 19.50 25.60
CA ALA A 23 -17.89 18.12 26.02
C ALA A 23 -18.28 17.15 24.89
N GLU A 24 -17.60 15.99 24.81
CA GLU A 24 -17.82 15.02 23.74
C GLU A 24 -19.26 14.47 23.72
N ASP A 25 -19.87 14.29 24.89
CA ASP A 25 -21.25 13.81 25.03
C ASP A 25 -22.31 14.81 24.51
N ALA A 26 -21.95 16.09 24.37
CA ALA A 26 -22.77 17.11 23.73
C ALA A 26 -22.73 17.07 22.20
N VAL A 27 -21.87 16.24 21.59
CA VAL A 27 -21.74 16.10 20.14
C VAL A 27 -22.21 14.72 19.68
N LEU A 28 -23.18 14.72 18.77
CA LEU A 28 -23.69 13.52 18.12
C LEU A 28 -23.17 13.42 16.69
N VAL A 29 -22.58 12.28 16.34
CA VAL A 29 -22.12 11.99 14.97
C VAL A 29 -23.00 10.91 14.36
N HIS A 30 -23.54 11.22 13.18
CA HIS A 30 -24.28 10.30 12.32
C HIS A 30 -23.34 9.84 11.17
N PRO A 31 -22.75 8.63 11.24
CA PRO A 31 -21.89 8.14 10.16
C PRO A 31 -22.72 7.93 8.89
N MET A 32 -22.27 8.54 7.81
CA MET A 32 -22.89 8.40 6.48
C MET A 32 -22.14 7.38 5.64
N LEU A 33 -22.77 6.91 4.56
CA LEU A 33 -22.13 6.01 3.59
C LEU A 33 -20.91 6.71 2.97
N ILE A 34 -19.77 6.01 2.96
CA ILE A 34 -18.48 6.57 2.55
C ILE A 34 -18.30 6.48 1.04
N GLY A 35 -18.74 5.40 0.40
CA GLY A 35 -18.57 5.14 -1.02
C GLY A 35 -17.14 4.73 -1.44
N GLY A 36 -16.20 4.85 -0.54
CA GLY A 36 -14.78 4.56 -0.70
C GLY A 36 -13.93 5.60 0.01
N SER A 37 -12.91 5.16 0.71
CA SER A 37 -12.11 6.01 1.59
C SER A 37 -10.60 5.81 1.42
N PHE A 38 -10.18 4.56 1.24
CA PHE A 38 -8.78 4.16 1.03
C PHE A 38 -7.78 4.69 2.09
N GLY A 39 -8.31 5.13 3.25
CA GLY A 39 -7.57 5.69 4.37
C GLY A 39 -7.84 7.18 4.66
N ALA A 40 -8.25 7.97 3.67
CA ALA A 40 -8.43 9.42 3.81
C ALA A 40 -9.47 9.80 4.88
N ASN A 41 -10.57 9.04 5.00
CA ASN A 41 -11.64 9.35 5.95
C ASN A 41 -11.37 8.89 7.40
N LEU A 42 -10.13 8.54 7.73
CA LEU A 42 -9.63 8.50 9.11
C LEU A 42 -9.38 9.90 9.66
N GLU A 43 -9.03 10.85 8.79
CA GLU A 43 -8.75 12.23 9.18
C GLU A 43 -10.04 12.96 9.63
N THR A 44 -9.91 13.77 10.67
CA THR A 44 -11.05 14.38 11.36
C THR A 44 -11.20 15.88 11.07
N GLN A 45 -10.38 16.43 10.20
CA GLN A 45 -10.31 17.86 9.91
C GLN A 45 -11.65 18.44 9.42
N CYS A 46 -12.37 17.72 8.55
CA CYS A 46 -13.69 18.15 8.06
C CYS A 46 -14.72 18.26 9.19
N ALA A 47 -14.67 17.33 10.17
CA ALA A 47 -15.58 17.39 11.33
C ALA A 47 -15.32 18.64 12.18
N ALA A 48 -14.07 18.95 12.47
CA ALA A 48 -13.68 20.15 13.22
C ALA A 48 -14.08 21.43 12.48
N GLN A 49 -13.81 21.54 11.17
CA GLN A 49 -14.17 22.72 10.37
C GLN A 49 -15.69 22.92 10.29
N ALA A 50 -16.46 21.87 10.02
CA ALA A 50 -17.92 21.94 9.95
C ALA A 50 -18.51 22.39 11.30
N ALA A 51 -17.97 21.86 12.42
CA ALA A 51 -18.39 22.25 13.75
C ALA A 51 -18.13 23.74 14.04
N VAL A 52 -16.93 24.23 13.74
CA VAL A 52 -16.57 25.65 13.91
C VAL A 52 -17.48 26.56 13.09
N LEU A 53 -17.71 26.23 11.82
CA LEU A 53 -18.58 27.03 10.94
C LEU A 53 -20.01 27.09 11.44
N ALA A 54 -20.59 25.92 11.77
CA ALA A 54 -21.98 25.89 12.27
C ALA A 54 -22.13 26.57 13.62
N HIS A 55 -21.14 26.40 14.51
CA HIS A 55 -21.14 27.07 15.82
C HIS A 55 -21.05 28.61 15.70
N SER A 56 -20.19 29.12 14.82
CA SER A 56 -20.00 30.54 14.60
C SER A 56 -21.20 31.19 13.91
N LEU A 57 -21.77 30.52 12.90
CA LEU A 57 -22.89 31.05 12.13
C LEU A 57 -24.27 30.83 12.81
N LYS A 58 -24.34 30.01 13.88
CA LYS A 58 -25.57 29.68 14.61
C LYS A 58 -26.69 29.13 13.71
N ARG A 59 -26.33 28.37 12.68
CA ARG A 59 -27.27 27.75 11.73
C ARG A 59 -26.69 26.48 11.14
N PRO A 60 -27.51 25.59 10.58
CA PRO A 60 -27.00 24.42 9.82
C PRO A 60 -26.09 24.82 8.67
N VAL A 61 -24.99 24.06 8.47
CA VAL A 61 -24.01 24.32 7.43
C VAL A 61 -23.71 23.00 6.71
N GLN A 62 -23.61 23.06 5.39
CA GLN A 62 -23.06 22.01 4.57
C GLN A 62 -21.67 22.46 4.10
N LEU A 63 -20.63 21.69 4.43
CA LEU A 63 -19.26 21.91 4.01
C LEU A 63 -18.86 20.89 2.94
N VAL A 64 -18.41 21.39 1.81
CA VAL A 64 -17.85 20.57 0.73
C VAL A 64 -16.55 21.23 0.25
N TRP A 65 -15.47 20.49 0.28
CA TRP A 65 -14.21 20.95 -0.32
C TRP A 65 -14.26 20.81 -1.84
N SER A 66 -13.72 21.78 -2.56
CA SER A 66 -13.43 21.58 -3.98
C SER A 66 -12.36 20.53 -4.16
N ARG A 67 -12.27 19.90 -5.33
CA ARG A 67 -11.21 18.91 -5.59
C ARG A 67 -9.80 19.53 -5.47
N SER A 68 -9.64 20.77 -5.86
CA SER A 68 -8.37 21.48 -5.71
C SER A 68 -7.97 21.67 -4.24
N GLU A 69 -8.92 22.07 -3.38
CA GLU A 69 -8.68 22.20 -1.94
C GLU A 69 -8.34 20.85 -1.30
N ASP A 70 -9.10 19.82 -1.67
CA ASP A 70 -8.89 18.46 -1.19
C ASP A 70 -7.47 17.96 -1.53
N LEU A 71 -7.04 18.10 -2.79
CA LEU A 71 -5.70 17.68 -3.22
C LEU A 71 -4.57 18.54 -2.63
N LEU A 72 -4.81 19.83 -2.37
CA LEU A 72 -3.82 20.75 -1.80
C LEU A 72 -3.54 20.49 -0.33
N HIS A 73 -4.56 20.11 0.43
CA HIS A 73 -4.53 20.04 1.89
C HIS A 73 -4.72 18.63 2.43
N ASP A 74 -4.56 17.64 1.58
CA ASP A 74 -4.68 16.22 1.93
C ASP A 74 -3.51 15.76 2.82
N ARG A 75 -3.60 14.51 3.24
CA ARG A 75 -2.54 13.73 3.87
C ARG A 75 -2.01 12.74 2.86
N TYR A 76 -0.76 12.92 2.46
CA TYR A 76 -0.19 12.23 1.31
C TYR A 76 0.33 10.84 1.69
N ARG A 77 0.31 9.95 0.70
CA ARG A 77 1.03 8.68 0.81
C ARG A 77 2.50 8.97 1.13
N PRO A 78 3.07 8.39 2.20
CA PRO A 78 4.45 8.65 2.57
C PRO A 78 5.41 8.18 1.48
N PRO A 79 6.35 9.02 1.04
CA PRO A 79 7.48 8.57 0.23
C PRO A 79 8.42 7.74 1.08
N ALA A 80 9.11 6.78 0.44
CA ALA A 80 10.08 5.95 1.12
C ALA A 80 11.25 5.64 0.19
N ALA A 81 12.45 5.49 0.79
CA ALA A 81 13.64 5.02 0.11
C ALA A 81 14.29 3.91 0.94
N ALA A 82 14.82 2.88 0.28
CA ALA A 82 15.46 1.77 0.97
C ALA A 82 16.86 1.47 0.41
N ARG A 83 17.76 1.09 1.31
CA ARG A 83 19.00 0.42 0.97
C ARG A 83 18.91 -1.03 1.44
N MET A 84 18.95 -1.94 0.49
CA MET A 84 18.85 -3.38 0.74
C MET A 84 20.23 -4.04 0.60
N ALA A 85 20.50 -5.04 1.43
CA ALA A 85 21.66 -5.91 1.31
C ALA A 85 21.31 -7.32 1.76
N ALA A 86 21.91 -8.32 1.12
CA ALA A 86 21.74 -9.71 1.50
C ALA A 86 23.04 -10.49 1.36
N ARG A 87 23.16 -11.58 2.11
CA ARG A 87 24.22 -12.55 1.98
C ARG A 87 23.64 -13.87 1.49
N LEU A 88 24.12 -14.36 0.37
CA LEU A 88 23.79 -15.68 -0.16
C LEU A 88 24.78 -16.73 0.35
N GLY A 89 24.29 -17.92 0.66
CA GLY A 89 25.08 -19.11 0.92
C GLY A 89 25.53 -19.81 -0.37
N GLY A 90 26.39 -20.79 -0.27
CA GLY A 90 26.91 -21.53 -1.42
C GLY A 90 25.84 -22.30 -2.24
N ASN A 91 24.68 -22.55 -1.66
CA ASN A 91 23.53 -23.17 -2.31
C ASN A 91 22.47 -22.15 -2.80
N GLY A 92 22.81 -20.85 -2.84
CA GLY A 92 21.93 -19.78 -3.28
C GLY A 92 20.90 -19.29 -2.23
N GLN A 93 20.80 -19.93 -1.06
CA GLN A 93 19.86 -19.49 -0.01
C GLN A 93 20.31 -18.18 0.63
N ILE A 94 19.34 -17.35 1.01
CA ILE A 94 19.59 -16.11 1.75
C ILE A 94 19.91 -16.46 3.22
N LEU A 95 21.12 -16.12 3.66
CA LEU A 95 21.59 -16.33 5.03
C LEU A 95 21.45 -15.08 5.90
N GLY A 96 21.46 -13.90 5.29
CA GLY A 96 21.33 -12.63 5.99
C GLY A 96 20.64 -11.60 5.12
N TRP A 97 19.88 -10.71 5.77
CA TRP A 97 19.09 -9.67 5.13
C TRP A 97 19.16 -8.38 5.92
N LEU A 98 19.42 -7.28 5.26
CA LEU A 98 19.42 -5.96 5.85
C LEU A 98 18.56 -5.02 4.99
N ALA A 99 17.61 -4.34 5.62
CA ALA A 99 16.85 -3.26 5.02
C ALA A 99 16.98 -2.00 5.87
N LYS A 100 17.55 -0.93 5.31
CA LYS A 100 17.55 0.41 5.90
C LYS A 100 16.53 1.25 5.13
N ILE A 101 15.48 1.69 5.82
CA ILE A 101 14.33 2.35 5.21
C ILE A 101 14.21 3.75 5.76
N ALA A 102 14.35 4.75 4.90
CA ALA A 102 14.05 6.15 5.18
C ALA A 102 12.60 6.43 4.76
N ALA A 103 11.76 6.83 5.71
CA ALA A 103 10.36 7.18 5.50
C ALA A 103 9.90 8.12 6.63
N PRO A 104 8.88 8.98 6.42
CA PRO A 104 8.26 9.74 7.49
C PRO A 104 7.72 8.81 8.59
N ALA A 105 7.72 9.30 9.82
CA ALA A 105 7.12 8.58 10.96
C ALA A 105 5.58 8.68 10.91
N THR A 106 4.98 8.18 9.84
CA THR A 106 3.56 8.36 9.50
C THR A 106 2.60 7.84 10.57
N GLY A 107 2.95 6.75 11.24
CA GLY A 107 2.13 6.23 12.35
C GLY A 107 2.12 7.19 13.53
N GLN A 108 3.25 7.79 13.87
CA GLN A 108 3.36 8.81 14.93
C GLN A 108 2.65 10.09 14.52
N GLU A 109 2.81 10.56 13.27
CA GLU A 109 2.11 11.74 12.75
C GLU A 109 0.59 11.55 12.79
N LEU A 110 0.09 10.41 12.30
CA LEU A 110 -1.33 10.06 12.29
C LEU A 110 -1.89 9.99 13.71
N ALA A 111 -1.24 9.25 14.59
CA ALA A 111 -1.66 9.13 15.99
C ALA A 111 -1.63 10.49 16.70
N GLY A 112 -0.60 11.30 16.46
CA GLY A 112 -0.49 12.66 17.01
C GLY A 112 -1.65 13.57 16.61
N ARG A 113 -2.16 13.45 15.37
CA ARG A 113 -3.33 14.21 14.91
C ARG A 113 -4.64 13.67 15.46
N LEU A 114 -4.86 12.36 15.36
CA LEU A 114 -6.13 11.74 15.72
C LEU A 114 -6.38 11.72 17.23
N LEU A 115 -5.32 11.59 18.02
CA LEU A 115 -5.37 11.50 19.48
C LEU A 115 -4.85 12.76 20.20
N ALA A 116 -4.75 13.87 19.48
CA ALA A 116 -4.22 15.14 20.03
C ALA A 116 -4.97 15.64 21.28
N HIS A 117 -6.22 15.24 21.45
CA HIS A 117 -7.08 15.64 22.58
C HIS A 117 -6.93 14.73 23.79
N ASP A 118 -6.32 13.54 23.63
CA ASP A 118 -6.05 12.62 24.73
C ASP A 118 -4.75 13.02 25.45
N THR A 119 -4.87 13.43 26.71
CA THR A 119 -3.73 13.89 27.51
C THR A 119 -2.77 12.73 27.86
N GLY A 120 -3.29 11.53 28.09
CA GLY A 120 -2.47 10.34 28.36
C GLY A 120 -1.66 9.94 27.12
N PHE A 121 -2.31 9.93 25.95
CA PHE A 121 -1.62 9.68 24.69
C PHE A 121 -0.52 10.71 24.42
N ARG A 122 -0.80 12.01 24.59
CA ARG A 122 0.19 13.07 24.39
C ARG A 122 1.43 12.91 25.27
N ALA A 123 1.24 12.54 26.52
CA ALA A 123 2.35 12.29 27.45
C ALA A 123 3.19 11.09 26.99
N ALA A 124 2.54 9.99 26.59
CA ALA A 124 3.23 8.79 26.08
C ALA A 124 3.94 9.06 24.74
N HIS A 125 3.30 9.81 23.85
CA HIS A 125 3.85 10.16 22.54
C HIS A 125 5.08 11.05 22.62
N ALA A 126 5.13 11.96 23.59
CA ALA A 126 6.27 12.86 23.81
C ALA A 126 7.56 12.12 24.20
N VAL A 127 7.46 10.91 24.75
CA VAL A 127 8.60 10.07 25.16
C VAL A 127 8.76 8.82 24.28
N ALA A 128 7.99 8.73 23.18
CA ALA A 128 8.07 7.61 22.28
C ALA A 128 9.45 7.55 21.58
N PRO A 129 9.97 6.34 21.30
CA PRO A 129 11.23 6.20 20.57
C PRO A 129 11.11 6.76 19.15
N PHE A 130 12.24 7.20 18.58
CA PHE A 130 12.27 7.80 17.24
C PHE A 130 11.86 6.84 16.11
N GLY A 131 11.89 5.52 16.32
CA GLY A 131 11.47 4.54 15.33
C GLY A 131 9.95 4.40 15.26
N ASP A 132 9.42 4.27 14.05
CA ASP A 132 8.00 4.04 13.79
C ASP A 132 7.79 2.70 13.11
N GLY A 133 7.27 1.72 13.85
CA GLY A 133 6.97 0.39 13.33
C GLY A 133 5.92 0.39 12.22
N TYR A 134 5.01 1.37 12.21
CA TYR A 134 4.03 1.53 11.12
C TYR A 134 4.71 1.91 9.81
N ALA A 135 5.73 2.77 9.83
CA ALA A 135 6.46 3.21 8.64
C ALA A 135 7.33 2.11 8.00
N VAL A 136 7.60 1.01 8.70
CA VAL A 136 8.35 -0.13 8.17
C VAL A 136 7.54 -1.44 8.21
N ALA A 137 6.23 -1.35 8.43
CA ALA A 137 5.36 -2.52 8.40
C ALA A 137 5.48 -3.27 7.06
N GLY A 138 5.57 -4.59 7.11
CA GLY A 138 5.77 -5.44 5.94
C GLY A 138 7.21 -5.53 5.42
N ALA A 139 8.17 -4.83 6.04
CA ALA A 139 9.59 -4.92 5.63
C ALA A 139 10.27 -6.20 6.10
N ALA A 140 9.81 -6.79 7.21
CA ALA A 140 10.28 -8.09 7.65
C ALA A 140 9.85 -9.16 6.63
N PRO A 141 10.81 -9.85 6.00
CA PRO A 141 10.48 -10.85 4.99
C PRO A 141 9.76 -12.04 5.63
N PHE A 142 8.67 -12.50 5.02
CA PHE A 142 7.98 -13.75 5.43
C PHE A 142 8.71 -15.00 4.96
N TYR A 143 9.83 -14.85 4.30
CA TYR A 143 10.73 -15.93 3.93
C TYR A 143 11.59 -16.38 5.12
N ARG A 144 11.97 -17.65 5.13
CA ARG A 144 12.81 -18.24 6.18
C ARG A 144 14.27 -17.79 6.04
N ILE A 145 14.57 -16.59 6.51
CA ILE A 145 15.91 -16.02 6.51
C ILE A 145 16.46 -16.09 7.94
N PRO A 146 17.62 -16.77 8.17
CA PRO A 146 18.14 -17.02 9.52
C PRO A 146 18.45 -15.75 10.31
N ALA A 147 18.94 -14.70 9.63
CA ALA A 147 19.30 -13.43 10.26
C ALA A 147 18.80 -12.26 9.41
N TYR A 148 18.02 -11.35 9.99
CA TYR A 148 17.61 -10.12 9.32
C TYR A 148 17.61 -8.94 10.27
N ALA A 149 17.81 -7.77 9.71
CA ALA A 149 17.70 -6.49 10.41
C ALA A 149 16.91 -5.50 9.54
N ILE A 150 16.00 -4.77 10.18
CA ILE A 150 15.19 -3.71 9.58
C ILE A 150 15.40 -2.45 10.39
N ASP A 151 15.97 -1.43 9.76
CA ASP A 151 16.24 -0.13 10.38
C ASP A 151 15.31 0.92 9.81
N HIS A 152 14.53 1.59 10.65
CA HIS A 152 13.78 2.78 10.29
C HIS A 152 14.64 4.05 10.49
N HIS A 153 14.72 4.86 9.48
CA HIS A 153 15.34 6.19 9.50
C HIS A 153 14.24 7.23 9.27
N PRO A 154 13.67 7.83 10.34
CA PRO A 154 12.63 8.85 10.20
C PRO A 154 13.11 10.00 9.32
N ALA A 155 12.30 10.36 8.32
CA ALA A 155 12.60 11.44 7.38
C ALA A 155 11.56 12.54 7.53
N ASP A 156 12.00 13.75 7.85
CA ASP A 156 11.17 14.94 7.76
C ASP A 156 11.18 15.44 6.30
N ILE A 157 10.01 15.43 5.68
CA ILE A 157 9.85 15.79 4.26
C ILE A 157 9.11 17.10 4.06
N GLY A 158 8.68 17.77 5.14
CA GLY A 158 8.00 19.05 5.09
C GLY A 158 6.57 19.03 4.55
N VAL A 159 5.99 17.84 4.28
CA VAL A 159 4.59 17.67 3.88
C VAL A 159 3.89 16.66 4.78
N PRO A 160 2.61 16.86 5.13
CA PRO A 160 1.91 15.96 6.04
C PRO A 160 1.62 14.61 5.36
N THR A 161 1.89 13.53 6.07
CA THR A 161 1.59 12.18 5.59
C THR A 161 0.40 11.57 6.32
N GLY A 162 -0.25 10.58 5.71
CA GLY A 162 -1.42 9.93 6.27
C GLY A 162 -1.55 8.48 5.86
N HIS A 163 -2.63 7.85 6.33
CA HIS A 163 -2.92 6.47 5.97
C HIS A 163 -3.37 6.37 4.51
N TRP A 164 -2.70 5.49 3.79
CA TRP A 164 -3.04 5.10 2.43
C TRP A 164 -3.25 3.59 2.40
N ARG A 165 -4.18 3.08 1.60
CA ARG A 165 -4.54 1.65 1.53
C ARG A 165 -3.29 0.77 1.52
N SER A 166 -3.16 -0.15 2.47
CA SER A 166 -2.02 -1.01 2.77
C SER A 166 -0.84 -0.34 3.51
N GLY A 167 -0.90 0.97 3.79
CA GLY A 167 0.15 1.66 4.53
C GLY A 167 1.55 1.41 3.98
N ALA A 168 2.51 1.17 4.87
CA ALA A 168 3.89 0.90 4.51
C ALA A 168 4.09 -0.38 3.67
N HIS A 169 3.20 -1.39 3.80
CA HIS A 169 3.28 -2.60 2.97
C HIS A 169 3.35 -2.28 1.47
N SER A 170 2.71 -1.18 1.03
CA SER A 170 2.69 -0.76 -0.37
C SER A 170 4.06 -0.43 -0.95
N TYR A 171 5.03 0.03 -0.14
CA TYR A 171 6.40 0.30 -0.58
C TYR A 171 7.41 -0.72 -0.03
N THR A 172 7.19 -1.28 1.15
CA THR A 172 8.11 -2.29 1.71
C THR A 172 8.07 -3.59 0.92
N THR A 173 6.89 -4.00 0.43
CA THR A 173 6.77 -5.17 -0.47
C THR A 173 7.44 -4.90 -1.81
N PHE A 174 7.37 -3.67 -2.34
CA PHE A 174 8.12 -3.30 -3.54
C PHE A 174 9.63 -3.49 -3.34
N PHE A 175 10.18 -3.01 -2.23
CA PHE A 175 11.59 -3.21 -1.92
C PHE A 175 11.95 -4.69 -1.77
N THR A 176 11.16 -5.43 -1.00
CA THR A 176 11.43 -6.84 -0.67
C THR A 176 11.32 -7.73 -1.90
N GLU A 177 10.22 -7.66 -2.63
CA GLU A 177 9.94 -8.57 -3.75
C GLU A 177 10.79 -8.27 -5.00
N CYS A 178 11.11 -6.98 -5.26
CA CYS A 178 12.06 -6.63 -6.31
C CYS A 178 13.47 -7.09 -5.97
N PHE A 179 13.91 -6.90 -4.72
CA PHE A 179 15.25 -7.33 -4.30
C PHE A 179 15.37 -8.85 -4.25
N LEU A 180 14.31 -9.54 -3.83
CA LEU A 180 14.26 -11.00 -3.86
C LEU A 180 14.40 -11.56 -5.27
N ASP A 181 13.77 -10.93 -6.25
CA ASP A 181 13.89 -11.26 -7.66
C ASP A 181 15.33 -11.08 -8.19
N GLU A 182 15.99 -9.98 -7.81
CA GLU A 182 17.41 -9.75 -8.10
C GLU A 182 18.29 -10.85 -7.50
N LEU A 183 18.02 -11.27 -6.26
CA LEU A 183 18.77 -12.34 -5.58
C LEU A 183 18.56 -13.71 -6.23
N ALA A 184 17.36 -13.98 -6.73
CA ALA A 184 17.09 -15.21 -7.50
C ALA A 184 17.97 -15.27 -8.75
N HIS A 185 18.07 -14.17 -9.50
CA HIS A 185 18.96 -14.08 -10.67
C HIS A 185 20.44 -14.23 -10.30
N VAL A 186 20.90 -13.60 -9.20
CA VAL A 186 22.30 -13.74 -8.71
C VAL A 186 22.59 -15.18 -8.28
N ALA A 187 21.59 -15.88 -7.69
CA ALA A 187 21.70 -17.26 -7.29
C ALA A 187 21.58 -18.25 -8.48
N GLY A 188 21.28 -17.78 -9.70
CA GLY A 188 21.03 -18.62 -10.86
C GLY A 188 19.80 -19.52 -10.70
N THR A 189 18.83 -19.10 -9.91
CA THR A 189 17.61 -19.87 -9.60
C THR A 189 16.40 -19.14 -10.19
N GLU A 190 15.49 -19.89 -10.76
CA GLU A 190 14.25 -19.38 -11.33
C GLU A 190 13.42 -18.68 -10.23
N PRO A 191 12.84 -17.47 -10.48
CA PRO A 191 12.25 -16.61 -9.46
C PRO A 191 11.11 -17.22 -8.62
N LEU A 192 10.26 -18.05 -9.22
CA LEU A 192 9.19 -18.75 -8.49
C LEU A 192 9.76 -19.86 -7.60
N SER A 193 10.65 -20.66 -8.13
CA SER A 193 11.34 -21.75 -7.41
C SER A 193 12.15 -21.20 -6.24
N PHE A 194 12.82 -20.06 -6.43
CA PHE A 194 13.56 -19.36 -5.38
C PHE A 194 12.63 -18.95 -4.23
N ARG A 195 11.49 -18.33 -4.53
CA ARG A 195 10.49 -17.95 -3.53
C ARG A 195 9.96 -19.16 -2.76
N ILE A 196 9.50 -20.19 -3.46
CA ILE A 196 8.97 -21.41 -2.83
C ILE A 196 10.01 -22.08 -1.93
N GLY A 197 11.26 -22.18 -2.40
CA GLY A 197 12.36 -22.75 -1.62
C GLY A 197 12.68 -21.95 -0.34
N MET A 198 12.44 -20.66 -0.34
CA MET A 198 12.69 -19.79 0.81
C MET A 198 11.50 -19.68 1.80
N LEU A 199 10.29 -20.13 1.47
CA LEU A 199 9.10 -20.01 2.34
C LEU A 199 9.19 -20.81 3.64
N GLY A 200 10.07 -21.81 3.70
CA GLY A 200 10.29 -22.57 4.94
C GLY A 200 9.10 -23.41 5.42
N GLY A 201 8.21 -23.79 4.51
CA GLY A 201 7.07 -24.65 4.78
C GLY A 201 5.73 -23.91 4.91
N ASP A 202 5.65 -22.62 4.57
CA ASP A 202 4.36 -21.92 4.43
C ASP A 202 3.60 -22.48 3.21
N ALA A 203 2.79 -23.51 3.47
CA ALA A 203 2.06 -24.22 2.42
C ALA A 203 0.95 -23.36 1.79
N ARG A 204 0.38 -22.41 2.53
CA ARG A 204 -0.69 -21.52 2.04
C ARG A 204 -0.15 -20.54 1.00
N LEU A 205 0.96 -19.88 1.31
CA LEU A 205 1.59 -18.95 0.38
C LEU A 205 2.24 -19.68 -0.82
N ALA A 206 2.84 -20.85 -0.59
CA ALA A 206 3.36 -21.70 -1.68
C ALA A 206 2.25 -22.09 -2.66
N ARG A 207 1.06 -22.40 -2.16
CA ARG A 207 -0.11 -22.73 -2.98
C ARG A 207 -0.60 -21.51 -3.78
N CYS A 208 -0.61 -20.32 -3.18
CA CYS A 208 -0.91 -19.08 -3.90
C CYS A 208 0.07 -18.87 -5.06
N LEU A 209 1.38 -18.98 -4.82
CA LEU A 209 2.42 -18.84 -5.84
C LEU A 209 2.26 -19.86 -6.98
N SER A 210 2.10 -21.14 -6.65
CA SER A 210 1.95 -22.21 -7.65
C SER A 210 0.65 -22.05 -8.46
N THR A 211 -0.45 -21.62 -7.82
CA THR A 211 -1.74 -21.40 -8.49
C THR A 211 -1.67 -20.20 -9.44
N ALA A 212 -1.12 -19.08 -8.99
CA ALA A 212 -0.97 -17.88 -9.84
C ALA A 212 -0.07 -18.18 -11.05
N ALA A 213 1.04 -18.89 -10.84
CA ALA A 213 1.94 -19.30 -11.90
C ALA A 213 1.28 -20.24 -12.92
N SER A 214 0.53 -21.25 -12.44
CA SER A 214 -0.17 -22.19 -13.31
C SER A 214 -1.26 -21.51 -14.15
N LEU A 215 -2.09 -20.66 -13.54
CA LEU A 215 -3.15 -19.95 -14.25
C LEU A 215 -2.61 -18.86 -15.18
N GLY A 216 -1.49 -18.25 -14.83
CA GLY A 216 -0.82 -17.24 -15.64
C GLY A 216 0.04 -17.82 -16.76
N GLY A 217 0.27 -19.11 -16.80
CA GLY A 217 1.18 -19.73 -17.78
C GLY A 217 2.62 -19.27 -17.58
N TRP A 218 3.10 -19.31 -16.33
CA TRP A 218 4.45 -18.85 -15.97
C TRP A 218 5.55 -19.54 -16.77
N GLU A 219 6.36 -18.79 -17.46
CA GLU A 219 7.47 -19.23 -18.30
C GLU A 219 8.85 -19.11 -17.63
N GLY A 220 8.89 -18.96 -16.29
CA GLY A 220 10.14 -18.85 -15.54
C GLY A 220 10.72 -17.42 -15.49
N GLY A 221 9.98 -16.39 -15.91
CA GLY A 221 10.49 -15.01 -15.99
C GLY A 221 11.70 -14.85 -16.90
N ILE A 222 11.76 -15.66 -17.97
CA ILE A 222 12.87 -15.63 -18.94
C ILE A 222 12.91 -14.29 -19.69
N ALA A 223 14.09 -13.96 -20.22
CA ALA A 223 14.29 -12.75 -20.99
C ALA A 223 13.32 -12.69 -22.17
N GLY A 224 12.60 -11.56 -22.29
CA GLY A 224 11.61 -11.32 -23.33
C GLY A 224 10.20 -11.79 -22.99
N SER A 225 9.96 -12.52 -21.89
CA SER A 225 8.61 -13.01 -21.55
C SER A 225 7.65 -11.88 -21.12
N GLY A 226 8.18 -10.80 -20.54
CA GLY A 226 7.34 -9.76 -19.95
C GLY A 226 6.53 -10.21 -18.74
N GLN A 227 6.88 -11.37 -18.15
CA GLN A 227 6.19 -11.92 -16.99
C GLN A 227 6.95 -11.60 -15.69
N GLY A 228 6.22 -11.24 -14.64
CA GLY A 228 6.77 -11.02 -13.31
C GLY A 228 5.85 -11.54 -12.22
N ILE A 229 6.44 -12.06 -11.16
CA ILE A 229 5.71 -12.63 -10.03
C ILE A 229 6.13 -11.95 -8.72
N ALA A 230 5.16 -11.76 -7.83
CA ALA A 230 5.39 -11.30 -6.46
C ALA A 230 4.33 -11.89 -5.54
N CYS A 231 4.60 -11.91 -4.24
CA CYS A 231 3.63 -12.38 -3.26
C CYS A 231 3.62 -11.53 -2.00
N HIS A 232 2.56 -11.70 -1.21
CA HIS A 232 2.40 -10.96 0.05
C HIS A 232 1.56 -11.72 1.05
N SER A 233 1.82 -11.45 2.32
CA SER A 233 1.01 -11.97 3.44
C SER A 233 0.61 -10.82 4.34
N PHE A 234 -0.69 -10.73 4.66
CA PHE A 234 -1.22 -9.64 5.46
C PHE A 234 -2.46 -10.08 6.23
N ARG A 235 -2.47 -9.83 7.55
CA ARG A 235 -3.62 -10.10 8.43
C ARG A 235 -4.23 -11.50 8.26
N GLY A 236 -3.40 -12.54 8.22
CA GLY A 236 -3.84 -13.93 8.12
C GLY A 236 -4.22 -14.39 6.70
N SER A 237 -4.10 -13.51 5.72
CA SER A 237 -4.34 -13.83 4.30
C SER A 237 -3.04 -13.84 3.51
N HIS A 238 -3.04 -14.59 2.40
CA HIS A 238 -1.91 -14.75 1.50
C HIS A 238 -2.36 -14.47 0.06
N ILE A 239 -1.48 -13.88 -0.73
CA ILE A 239 -1.70 -13.60 -2.14
C ILE A 239 -0.41 -13.80 -2.93
N ALA A 240 -0.53 -14.35 -4.13
CA ALA A 240 0.49 -14.25 -5.17
C ALA A 240 -0.10 -13.58 -6.40
N VAL A 241 0.70 -12.75 -7.06
CA VAL A 241 0.30 -12.00 -8.26
C VAL A 241 1.32 -12.24 -9.35
N LEU A 242 0.86 -12.69 -10.51
CA LEU A 242 1.60 -12.74 -11.75
C LEU A 242 1.10 -11.62 -12.66
N VAL A 243 2.02 -10.90 -13.27
CA VAL A 243 1.71 -9.79 -14.19
C VAL A 243 2.40 -10.05 -15.53
N GLU A 244 1.70 -9.75 -16.63
CA GLU A 244 2.26 -9.56 -17.95
C GLU A 244 2.27 -8.07 -18.27
N ALA A 245 3.47 -7.52 -18.55
CA ALA A 245 3.65 -6.10 -18.81
C ALA A 245 4.78 -5.85 -19.81
N HIS A 246 4.64 -4.76 -20.54
CA HIS A 246 5.64 -4.31 -21.51
C HIS A 246 5.78 -2.77 -21.50
N VAL A 247 6.83 -2.29 -22.17
CA VAL A 247 7.00 -0.86 -22.43
C VAL A 247 6.29 -0.55 -23.75
N GLY A 248 5.21 0.22 -23.66
CA GLY A 248 4.42 0.66 -24.80
C GLY A 248 4.99 1.89 -25.50
N GLU A 249 4.18 2.48 -26.38
CA GLU A 249 4.51 3.71 -27.07
C GLU A 249 4.79 4.87 -26.10
N GLY A 250 5.74 5.72 -26.42
CA GLY A 250 6.10 6.87 -25.58
C GLY A 250 6.74 6.52 -24.25
N GLN A 251 7.30 5.31 -24.11
CA GLN A 251 7.91 4.81 -22.87
C GLN A 251 6.91 4.64 -21.71
N ALA A 252 5.62 4.51 -21.99
CA ALA A 252 4.62 4.20 -20.97
C ALA A 252 4.64 2.72 -20.60
N VAL A 253 4.41 2.41 -19.32
CA VAL A 253 4.19 1.04 -18.88
C VAL A 253 2.79 0.59 -19.24
N SER A 254 2.67 -0.50 -19.99
CA SER A 254 1.42 -1.19 -20.26
C SER A 254 1.37 -2.49 -19.47
N VAL A 255 0.24 -2.70 -18.81
CA VAL A 255 -0.07 -3.94 -18.09
C VAL A 255 -1.18 -4.64 -18.86
N ASP A 256 -0.88 -5.82 -19.40
CA ASP A 256 -1.80 -6.55 -20.27
C ASP A 256 -2.69 -7.50 -19.47
N ARG A 257 -2.09 -8.15 -18.45
CA ARG A 257 -2.77 -9.16 -17.66
C ARG A 257 -2.30 -9.18 -16.21
N ILE A 258 -3.22 -9.42 -15.29
CA ILE A 258 -2.94 -9.67 -13.87
C ILE A 258 -3.65 -10.95 -13.43
N VAL A 259 -2.91 -11.91 -12.93
CA VAL A 259 -3.43 -13.15 -12.35
C VAL A 259 -3.12 -13.17 -10.86
N ALA A 260 -4.13 -13.25 -10.02
CA ALA A 260 -3.99 -13.33 -8.58
C ALA A 260 -4.57 -14.61 -8.01
N ALA A 261 -3.82 -15.27 -7.13
CA ALA A 261 -4.32 -16.40 -6.34
C ALA A 261 -4.27 -16.02 -4.86
N VAL A 262 -5.40 -16.20 -4.17
CA VAL A 262 -5.64 -15.70 -2.81
C VAL A 262 -6.10 -16.82 -1.88
N ASP A 263 -5.44 -16.96 -0.74
CA ASP A 263 -5.91 -17.75 0.39
C ASP A 263 -6.18 -16.81 1.57
N CYS A 264 -7.44 -16.45 1.77
CA CYS A 264 -7.89 -15.61 2.88
C CYS A 264 -8.54 -16.39 4.02
N GLY A 265 -8.29 -17.70 4.11
CA GLY A 265 -9.04 -18.58 5.02
C GLY A 265 -10.46 -18.81 4.53
N ARG A 266 -11.34 -19.14 5.46
CA ARG A 266 -12.77 -19.37 5.15
C ARG A 266 -13.40 -18.08 4.59
N GLN A 267 -13.93 -18.17 3.39
CA GLN A 267 -14.55 -17.06 2.68
C GLN A 267 -15.98 -16.86 3.16
N ILE A 268 -16.25 -15.73 3.81
CA ILE A 268 -17.60 -15.41 4.31
C ILE A 268 -18.51 -14.96 3.16
N ASN A 269 -17.97 -14.12 2.27
CA ASN A 269 -18.67 -13.69 1.04
C ASN A 269 -17.64 -13.65 -0.11
N PRO A 270 -17.58 -14.69 -0.94
CA PRO A 270 -16.60 -14.79 -2.03
C PRO A 270 -16.66 -13.63 -3.04
N ASP A 271 -17.87 -13.13 -3.33
CA ASP A 271 -18.05 -12.04 -4.30
C ASP A 271 -17.45 -10.73 -3.78
N ILE A 272 -17.67 -10.40 -2.50
CA ILE A 272 -17.06 -9.22 -1.88
C ILE A 272 -15.55 -9.40 -1.77
N VAL A 273 -15.07 -10.60 -1.43
CA VAL A 273 -13.63 -10.89 -1.43
C VAL A 273 -13.03 -10.60 -2.80
N ARG A 274 -13.63 -11.13 -3.88
CA ARG A 274 -13.17 -10.91 -5.26
C ARG A 274 -13.14 -9.43 -5.61
N GLN A 275 -14.20 -8.68 -5.33
CA GLN A 275 -14.26 -7.23 -5.57
C GLN A 275 -13.16 -6.46 -4.82
N GLN A 276 -12.87 -6.83 -3.57
CA GLN A 276 -11.79 -6.20 -2.81
C GLN A 276 -10.40 -6.51 -3.41
N ILE A 277 -10.20 -7.71 -3.90
CA ILE A 277 -8.94 -8.09 -4.56
C ILE A 277 -8.79 -7.37 -5.89
N GLU A 278 -9.77 -7.42 -6.78
CA GLU A 278 -9.74 -6.73 -8.09
C GLU A 278 -9.51 -5.22 -7.93
N GLY A 279 -10.28 -4.58 -7.04
CA GLY A 279 -10.09 -3.16 -6.72
C GLY A 279 -8.74 -2.84 -6.10
N GLY A 280 -8.16 -3.77 -5.32
CA GLY A 280 -6.81 -3.65 -4.75
C GLY A 280 -5.71 -3.77 -5.81
N LEU A 281 -5.88 -4.69 -6.77
CA LEU A 281 -4.94 -4.87 -7.89
C LEU A 281 -4.88 -3.61 -8.77
N LEU A 282 -6.03 -3.05 -9.15
CA LEU A 282 -6.11 -1.81 -9.92
C LEU A 282 -5.54 -0.61 -9.16
N PHE A 283 -5.79 -0.53 -7.85
CA PHE A 283 -5.26 0.53 -7.00
C PHE A 283 -3.73 0.46 -6.89
N GLY A 284 -3.18 -0.74 -6.77
CA GLY A 284 -1.73 -0.99 -6.79
C GLY A 284 -1.10 -0.68 -8.15
N MET A 285 -1.76 -1.06 -9.24
CA MET A 285 -1.33 -0.75 -10.61
C MET A 285 -1.27 0.77 -10.85
N ALA A 286 -2.32 1.50 -10.49
CA ALA A 286 -2.35 2.96 -10.62
C ALA A 286 -1.14 3.63 -9.94
N ALA A 287 -0.86 3.22 -8.70
CA ALA A 287 0.28 3.74 -7.96
C ALA A 287 1.64 3.33 -8.56
N ALA A 288 1.71 2.18 -9.23
CA ALA A 288 2.93 1.69 -9.88
C ALA A 288 3.21 2.38 -11.21
N THR A 289 2.17 2.74 -11.99
CA THR A 289 2.32 3.15 -13.39
C THR A 289 2.19 4.64 -13.63
N GLY A 290 1.73 5.46 -12.66
CA GLY A 290 1.64 6.88 -12.93
C GLY A 290 0.97 7.75 -11.87
N SER A 291 0.17 7.15 -10.98
CA SER A 291 -0.62 7.93 -10.01
C SER A 291 0.28 8.60 -8.96
N ALA A 292 0.70 9.83 -9.24
CA ALA A 292 1.60 10.59 -8.39
C ALA A 292 1.33 12.11 -8.48
N THR A 293 1.78 12.87 -7.47
CA THR A 293 1.84 14.33 -7.51
C THR A 293 3.22 14.80 -7.11
N GLY A 294 3.69 15.87 -7.72
CA GLY A 294 4.87 16.61 -7.29
C GLY A 294 4.51 17.61 -6.19
N PHE A 295 5.55 18.19 -5.58
CA PHE A 295 5.40 19.23 -4.55
C PHE A 295 6.25 20.44 -4.90
N LYS A 296 5.64 21.64 -4.78
CA LYS A 296 6.33 22.91 -4.93
C LYS A 296 5.94 23.83 -3.77
N ALA A 297 6.93 24.36 -3.07
CA ALA A 297 6.73 25.17 -1.87
C ALA A 297 5.81 24.48 -0.84
N ASN A 298 6.02 23.19 -0.61
CA ASN A 298 5.25 22.29 0.27
C ASN A 298 3.76 22.13 -0.08
N LEU A 299 3.35 22.53 -1.28
CA LEU A 299 2.00 22.31 -1.80
C LEU A 299 2.05 21.30 -2.94
N ALA A 300 1.05 20.42 -3.01
CA ALA A 300 0.89 19.49 -4.12
C ALA A 300 0.70 20.26 -5.44
N GLU A 301 1.27 19.75 -6.52
CA GLU A 301 1.13 20.37 -7.84
C GLU A 301 -0.20 19.98 -8.51
N ALA A 302 -0.70 18.77 -8.26
CA ALA A 302 -1.99 18.32 -8.80
C ALA A 302 -3.15 19.15 -8.21
N ARG A 303 -4.07 19.57 -9.08
CA ARG A 303 -5.29 20.34 -8.74
C ARG A 303 -6.56 19.57 -9.12
N GLY A 304 -6.45 18.54 -9.94
CA GLY A 304 -7.56 17.74 -10.41
C GLY A 304 -7.12 16.32 -10.75
N PHE A 305 -8.09 15.45 -11.02
CA PHE A 305 -7.81 14.05 -11.37
C PHE A 305 -6.97 13.91 -12.65
N GLY A 306 -7.10 14.83 -13.60
CA GLY A 306 -6.32 14.84 -14.84
C GLY A 306 -4.81 15.00 -14.61
N ASP A 307 -4.42 15.61 -13.47
CA ASP A 307 -3.02 15.87 -13.15
C ASP A 307 -2.34 14.67 -12.49
N LEU A 308 -3.11 13.65 -12.08
CA LEU A 308 -2.61 12.55 -11.25
C LEU A 308 -2.14 11.32 -12.06
N GLY A 309 -2.29 11.30 -13.37
CA GLY A 309 -1.94 10.13 -14.19
C GLY A 309 -2.73 8.87 -13.80
N LEU A 310 -4.01 9.03 -13.46
CA LEU A 310 -4.88 7.91 -13.10
C LEU A 310 -5.17 7.05 -14.33
N PRO A 311 -5.20 5.71 -14.20
CA PRO A 311 -5.62 4.83 -15.28
C PRO A 311 -7.08 5.05 -15.64
N ARG A 312 -7.40 4.95 -16.91
CA ARG A 312 -8.78 4.99 -17.44
C ARG A 312 -9.31 3.57 -17.58
N LEU A 313 -10.61 3.42 -17.80
CA LEU A 313 -11.22 2.11 -18.05
C LEU A 313 -10.57 1.37 -19.23
N ALA A 314 -10.14 2.10 -20.25
CA ALA A 314 -9.43 1.54 -21.40
C ALA A 314 -8.03 0.99 -21.07
N ASP A 315 -7.45 1.41 -19.97
CA ASP A 315 -6.13 0.99 -19.50
C ASP A 315 -6.22 -0.21 -18.53
N THR A 316 -7.44 -0.74 -18.29
CA THR A 316 -7.67 -1.88 -17.38
C THR A 316 -7.16 -3.17 -18.02
N PRO A 317 -6.25 -3.91 -17.36
CA PRO A 317 -5.76 -5.20 -17.85
C PRO A 317 -6.81 -6.29 -17.76
N ASP A 318 -6.57 -7.43 -18.40
CA ASP A 318 -7.31 -8.65 -18.10
C ASP A 318 -6.98 -9.14 -16.68
N ILE A 319 -8.00 -9.29 -15.83
CA ILE A 319 -7.82 -9.66 -14.42
C ILE A 319 -8.47 -11.00 -14.15
N THR A 320 -7.65 -11.95 -13.70
CA THR A 320 -8.09 -13.26 -13.21
C THR A 320 -7.82 -13.35 -11.71
N VAL A 321 -8.84 -13.63 -10.90
CA VAL A 321 -8.71 -13.86 -9.46
C VAL A 321 -9.18 -15.26 -9.11
N GLU A 322 -8.29 -16.07 -8.56
CA GLU A 322 -8.58 -17.39 -8.00
C GLU A 322 -8.63 -17.30 -6.47
N LEU A 323 -9.77 -17.67 -5.91
CA LEU A 323 -9.96 -17.75 -4.46
C LEU A 323 -9.75 -19.20 -4.01
N ILE A 324 -8.62 -19.45 -3.37
CA ILE A 324 -8.22 -20.79 -2.91
C ILE A 324 -9.09 -21.18 -1.71
N SER A 325 -9.73 -22.34 -1.77
CA SER A 325 -10.47 -22.89 -0.64
C SER A 325 -9.55 -23.24 0.53
N SER A 326 -9.91 -22.78 1.72
CA SER A 326 -9.11 -22.94 2.95
C SER A 326 -10.02 -23.01 4.18
N GLU A 327 -9.67 -23.87 5.12
CA GLU A 327 -10.35 -24.02 6.43
C GLU A 327 -9.74 -23.12 7.52
N ALA A 328 -8.73 -22.32 7.18
CA ALA A 328 -8.12 -21.38 8.12
C ALA A 328 -9.15 -20.30 8.53
N GLU A 329 -8.89 -19.65 9.66
CA GLU A 329 -9.71 -18.51 10.10
C GLU A 329 -9.72 -17.39 9.04
N PRO A 330 -10.86 -16.68 8.88
CA PRO A 330 -10.97 -15.60 7.93
C PRO A 330 -9.94 -14.51 8.17
N GLY A 331 -9.17 -14.16 7.14
CA GLY A 331 -8.16 -13.11 7.15
C GLY A 331 -8.65 -11.82 6.48
N GLY A 332 -7.85 -10.75 6.58
CA GLY A 332 -8.13 -9.47 5.96
C GLY A 332 -7.83 -9.47 4.46
N VAL A 333 -8.71 -8.87 3.65
CA VAL A 333 -8.57 -8.83 2.18
C VAL A 333 -8.56 -7.42 1.59
N SER A 334 -9.08 -6.43 2.33
CA SER A 334 -9.25 -5.06 1.82
C SER A 334 -7.96 -4.37 1.38
N GLU A 335 -6.82 -4.76 1.96
CA GLU A 335 -5.51 -4.15 1.73
C GLU A 335 -4.51 -5.13 1.08
N LEU A 336 -4.86 -6.42 1.04
CA LEU A 336 -3.95 -7.52 0.68
C LEU A 336 -3.39 -7.42 -0.74
N ALA A 337 -4.21 -7.01 -1.70
CA ALA A 337 -3.85 -7.08 -3.13
C ALA A 337 -3.02 -5.90 -3.63
N VAL A 338 -2.94 -4.79 -2.88
CA VAL A 338 -2.18 -3.59 -3.30
C VAL A 338 -0.66 -3.81 -3.31
N PRO A 339 -0.03 -4.39 -2.25
CA PRO A 339 1.41 -4.46 -2.13
C PRO A 339 2.13 -5.26 -3.23
N PRO A 340 1.66 -6.43 -3.69
CA PRO A 340 2.41 -7.26 -4.62
C PRO A 340 2.36 -6.77 -6.07
N VAL A 341 1.50 -5.81 -6.43
CA VAL A 341 1.31 -5.39 -7.83
C VAL A 341 2.52 -4.65 -8.37
N ALA A 342 3.00 -3.63 -7.67
CA ALA A 342 4.15 -2.83 -8.12
C ALA A 342 5.41 -3.68 -8.34
N PRO A 343 5.81 -4.58 -7.42
CA PRO A 343 6.96 -5.43 -7.66
C PRO A 343 6.72 -6.46 -8.77
N ALA A 344 5.50 -7.01 -8.92
CA ALA A 344 5.20 -7.93 -10.03
C ALA A 344 5.37 -7.22 -11.39
N ILE A 345 4.86 -5.98 -11.54
CA ILE A 345 5.08 -5.16 -12.76
C ILE A 345 6.57 -4.89 -12.97
N ALA A 346 7.31 -4.47 -11.93
CA ALA A 346 8.74 -4.20 -12.06
C ALA A 346 9.55 -5.43 -12.45
N ASN A 347 9.20 -6.61 -11.93
CA ASN A 347 9.81 -7.89 -12.29
C ASN A 347 9.48 -8.27 -13.73
N ALA A 348 8.23 -8.04 -14.19
CA ALA A 348 7.81 -8.24 -15.58
C ALA A 348 8.61 -7.35 -16.55
N LEU A 349 8.75 -6.07 -16.22
CA LEU A 349 9.54 -5.14 -17.02
C LEU A 349 11.04 -5.49 -17.05
N GLN A 350 11.57 -6.01 -15.94
CA GLN A 350 12.95 -6.55 -15.92
C GLN A 350 13.10 -7.73 -16.88
N ALA A 351 12.15 -8.67 -16.88
CA ALA A 351 12.14 -9.79 -17.80
C ALA A 351 11.98 -9.33 -19.25
N ALA A 352 11.14 -8.33 -19.52
CA ALA A 352 10.91 -7.80 -20.86
C ALA A 352 12.12 -7.06 -21.42
N THR A 353 12.81 -6.25 -20.60
CA THR A 353 13.78 -5.25 -21.08
C THR A 353 15.22 -5.50 -20.64
N GLY A 354 15.43 -6.33 -19.61
CA GLY A 354 16.72 -6.50 -18.94
C GLY A 354 17.06 -5.39 -17.93
N TYR A 355 16.27 -4.33 -17.83
CA TYR A 355 16.53 -3.19 -16.94
C TYR A 355 15.71 -3.27 -15.66
N ARG A 356 16.37 -3.13 -14.50
CA ARG A 356 15.73 -3.10 -13.18
C ARG A 356 15.30 -1.68 -12.82
N LEU A 357 13.98 -1.44 -12.85
CA LEU A 357 13.40 -0.20 -12.35
C LEU A 357 13.26 -0.27 -10.82
N ARG A 358 13.83 0.72 -10.11
CA ARG A 358 13.87 0.76 -8.63
C ARG A 358 13.15 1.97 -8.05
N ARG A 359 12.37 2.67 -8.85
CA ARG A 359 11.64 3.89 -8.46
C ARG A 359 10.19 3.79 -8.88
N LEU A 360 9.29 4.25 -8.01
CA LEU A 360 7.87 4.43 -8.33
C LEU A 360 7.54 5.91 -8.53
N PRO A 361 6.63 6.26 -9.46
CA PRO A 361 6.09 5.36 -10.48
C PRO A 361 7.16 4.78 -11.41
N LEU A 362 6.85 3.60 -12.00
CA LEU A 362 7.74 2.94 -12.94
C LEU A 362 7.77 3.73 -14.26
N THR A 363 8.86 4.42 -14.52
CA THR A 363 9.06 5.23 -15.74
C THR A 363 10.26 4.71 -16.51
N PRO A 364 10.06 3.87 -17.55
CA PRO A 364 11.13 3.49 -18.45
C PRO A 364 11.77 4.73 -19.10
N GLY A 365 13.08 4.80 -19.15
CA GLY A 365 13.80 5.95 -19.72
C GLY A 365 14.32 6.98 -18.71
N THR A 366 14.10 6.81 -17.42
CA THR A 366 14.73 7.58 -16.34
C THR A 366 15.87 6.81 -15.66
N VAL A 367 16.64 6.04 -16.44
CA VAL A 367 17.82 5.30 -15.97
C VAL A 367 19.06 6.17 -16.18
#